data_db1da978502e24f2b6258c83d1f32e90
#
_entry.id   db1da978502e24f2b6258c83d1f32e90
#
_cell.length_a   1.000
_cell.length_b   1.000
_cell.length_c   1.000
_cell.angle_alpha   90.00
_cell.angle_beta   90.00
_cell.angle_gamma   90.00
#
_symmetry.space_group_name_H-M   'P 1'
#
loop_
_entity.id
_entity.type
_entity.pdbx_description
1 polymer ?
#
loop_
_entity_poly.entity_id
_entity_poly.type
_entity_poly.pdbx_seq_one_letter_code
_entity_poly.pdbx_strand_id
1 'polypeptide(L)'
;LDPLPVNLADRRDFETIFATTGDAVVLSRARRDSDGRLLGRSPLLAGHGDETYLRRNATPAHAFSESDRLMARPQEFAADPQATSAIGCWRDWRQAEITAHDGLVRADHPLMLAILGRTQSASSLRRLLRNPLSFVWVYGFGWREPQSSAEPLVLDALGIGDLVHMVLDRALRDLEAAGGLASAATEAIEAAVGRAAQAVATDWESERPVPPAVIWGRTLDDARVLAGRALIYGDDALPGARAYGEVPFGGSEPKTNADVPWDVSLPVTIPDTGFNIAGYIDRLDISGDGKRALVRDYKTGRPPRGDIRLNGGRELQRCLYAFAVKALLGDDVAISASLLYPREPVDLQLDDPEAVLTEITGYLRAARTSLAGGAALPGPDTGGDYDDLAFALPANAGATYCKRKMPAATERLGEVAQVWEAE
;
A
#
# COMPACT_ATOMS: atom_id res chain seq x y z
N LEU A 1 -18.58 22.38 16.13
CA LEU A 1 -18.45 23.80 15.80
C LEU A 1 -19.65 24.19 14.94
N ASP A 2 -20.41 25.23 15.36
CA ASP A 2 -21.45 25.79 14.53
C ASP A 2 -20.80 26.46 13.30
N PRO A 3 -21.11 26.06 12.06
CA PRO A 3 -20.47 26.60 10.86
C PRO A 3 -20.84 28.05 10.58
N LEU A 4 -21.90 28.55 11.17
CA LEU A 4 -22.38 29.93 10.96
C LEU A 4 -21.36 30.99 11.44
N PRO A 5 -20.76 30.87 12.64
CA PRO A 5 -19.72 31.78 13.10
C PRO A 5 -18.46 31.80 12.19
N VAL A 6 -18.06 30.65 11.66
CA VAL A 6 -16.89 30.52 10.76
C VAL A 6 -17.15 31.28 9.46
N ASN A 7 -18.31 31.06 8.82
CA ASN A 7 -18.69 31.74 7.59
C ASN A 7 -18.78 33.27 7.75
N LEU A 8 -19.19 33.75 8.88
CA LEU A 8 -19.26 35.19 9.19
C LEU A 8 -17.86 35.79 9.40
N ALA A 9 -16.97 35.03 10.05
CA ALA A 9 -15.56 35.41 10.22
C ALA A 9 -14.83 35.49 8.87
N ASP A 10 -14.96 34.45 8.03
CA ASP A 10 -14.36 34.42 6.70
C ASP A 10 -14.82 35.60 5.84
N ARG A 11 -16.12 35.93 5.88
CA ARG A 11 -16.66 37.06 5.13
C ARG A 11 -16.09 38.39 5.64
N ARG A 12 -16.05 38.59 6.94
CA ARG A 12 -15.47 39.79 7.55
C ARG A 12 -13.99 39.93 7.18
N ASP A 13 -13.22 38.85 7.24
CA ASP A 13 -11.80 38.87 6.96
C ASP A 13 -11.55 39.14 5.47
N PHE A 14 -12.37 38.58 4.59
CA PHE A 14 -12.36 38.89 3.16
C PHE A 14 -12.67 40.38 2.88
N GLU A 15 -13.70 40.94 3.50
CA GLU A 15 -14.06 42.37 3.39
C GLU A 15 -12.95 43.27 3.95
N THR A 16 -12.28 42.86 5.01
CA THR A 16 -11.16 43.58 5.61
C THR A 16 -9.98 43.69 4.64
N ILE A 17 -9.67 42.61 3.91
CA ILE A 17 -8.61 42.65 2.87
C ILE A 17 -8.90 43.74 1.83
N PHE A 18 -10.14 43.86 1.37
CA PHE A 18 -10.52 44.91 0.44
C PHE A 18 -10.42 46.31 1.04
N ALA A 19 -10.90 46.47 2.27
CA ALA A 19 -10.92 47.79 2.93
C ALA A 19 -9.52 48.30 3.29
N THR A 20 -8.55 47.40 3.47
CA THR A 20 -7.17 47.76 3.87
C THR A 20 -6.20 47.82 2.69
N THR A 21 -6.61 47.39 1.49
CA THR A 21 -5.76 47.44 0.30
C THR A 21 -5.81 48.79 -0.36
N GLY A 22 -4.63 49.42 -0.58
CA GLY A 22 -4.52 50.80 -1.10
C GLY A 22 -4.69 50.96 -2.60
N ASP A 23 -4.33 49.93 -3.39
CA ASP A 23 -4.27 50.10 -4.86
C ASP A 23 -5.23 49.19 -5.61
N ALA A 24 -4.94 47.91 -5.68
CA ALA A 24 -5.75 46.93 -6.40
C ALA A 24 -5.77 45.56 -5.73
N VAL A 25 -6.90 44.87 -5.83
CA VAL A 25 -7.07 43.50 -5.40
C VAL A 25 -7.32 42.65 -6.65
N VAL A 26 -6.52 41.60 -6.82
CA VAL A 26 -6.73 40.60 -7.87
C VAL A 26 -7.28 39.33 -7.21
N LEU A 27 -8.49 38.98 -7.59
CA LEU A 27 -9.11 37.72 -7.16
C LEU A 27 -8.90 36.64 -8.22
N SER A 28 -8.34 35.52 -7.85
CA SER A 28 -8.16 34.39 -8.75
C SER A 28 -8.75 33.12 -8.14
N ARG A 29 -9.22 32.20 -8.99
CA ARG A 29 -9.67 30.89 -8.57
C ARG A 29 -9.33 29.82 -9.61
N ALA A 30 -9.11 28.61 -9.16
CA ALA A 30 -9.09 27.47 -10.04
C ALA A 30 -10.53 27.08 -10.46
N ARG A 31 -10.76 26.74 -11.71
CA ARG A 31 -12.04 26.21 -12.20
C ARG A 31 -12.14 24.70 -12.08
N ARG A 32 -11.00 24.04 -11.93
CA ARG A 32 -10.88 22.58 -11.78
C ARG A 32 -9.83 22.29 -10.74
N ASP A 33 -10.06 21.19 -10.03
CA ASP A 33 -9.04 20.60 -9.13
C ASP A 33 -7.93 19.89 -9.92
N SER A 34 -6.99 19.27 -9.20
CA SER A 34 -5.91 18.46 -9.78
C SER A 34 -6.42 17.30 -10.62
N ASP A 35 -7.59 16.75 -10.29
CA ASP A 35 -8.23 15.65 -11.01
C ASP A 35 -9.06 16.09 -12.22
N GLY A 36 -9.10 17.39 -12.47
CA GLY A 36 -9.87 17.98 -13.58
C GLY A 36 -11.37 18.13 -13.30
N ARG A 37 -11.84 17.88 -12.08
CA ARG A 37 -13.24 18.10 -11.68
C ARG A 37 -13.56 19.58 -11.57
N LEU A 38 -14.78 19.96 -11.93
CA LEU A 38 -15.20 21.35 -11.82
C LEU A 38 -15.33 21.76 -10.34
N LEU A 39 -14.66 22.87 -10.01
CA LEU A 39 -14.81 23.55 -8.72
C LEU A 39 -15.90 24.61 -8.78
N GLY A 40 -16.75 24.64 -7.76
CA GLY A 40 -17.74 25.67 -7.57
C GLY A 40 -17.11 27.05 -7.36
N ARG A 41 -17.87 28.11 -7.66
CA ARG A 41 -17.48 29.47 -7.32
C ARG A 41 -17.71 29.73 -5.83
N SER A 42 -16.72 30.29 -5.14
CA SER A 42 -16.90 30.66 -3.74
C SER A 42 -18.01 31.75 -3.59
N PRO A 43 -18.90 31.62 -2.60
CA PRO A 43 -19.88 32.67 -2.29
C PRO A 43 -19.25 34.02 -1.97
N LEU A 44 -18.00 34.06 -1.50
CA LEU A 44 -17.27 35.29 -1.21
C LEU A 44 -17.01 36.12 -2.49
N LEU A 45 -17.00 35.48 -3.65
CA LEU A 45 -16.83 36.14 -4.94
C LEU A 45 -18.15 36.70 -5.51
N ALA A 46 -19.27 36.51 -4.83
CA ALA A 46 -20.55 37.07 -5.24
C ALA A 46 -20.49 38.60 -5.18
N GLY A 47 -20.83 39.27 -6.29
CA GLY A 47 -20.80 40.73 -6.36
C GLY A 47 -19.46 41.35 -6.87
N HIS A 48 -18.43 40.54 -7.04
CA HIS A 48 -17.17 40.99 -7.60
C HIS A 48 -17.09 40.65 -9.11
N GLY A 49 -17.61 41.53 -9.95
CA GLY A 49 -17.44 41.62 -11.40
C GLY A 49 -17.50 40.31 -12.22
N ASP A 50 -17.30 40.43 -13.50
CA ASP A 50 -17.22 39.29 -14.43
C ASP A 50 -15.83 38.66 -14.39
N GLU A 51 -15.80 37.31 -14.47
CA GLU A 51 -14.56 36.54 -14.50
C GLU A 51 -13.90 36.61 -15.89
N THR A 52 -12.63 36.97 -15.93
CA THR A 52 -11.81 36.82 -17.12
C THR A 52 -11.09 35.47 -17.08
N TYR A 53 -11.32 34.64 -18.08
CA TYR A 53 -10.66 33.34 -18.16
C TYR A 53 -9.24 33.48 -18.69
N LEU A 54 -8.26 33.05 -17.92
CA LEU A 54 -6.89 32.93 -18.39
C LEU A 54 -6.82 31.78 -19.41
N ARG A 55 -6.34 32.08 -20.59
CA ARG A 55 -6.11 31.09 -21.64
C ARG A 55 -4.75 30.43 -21.42
N ARG A 56 -4.71 29.09 -21.50
CA ARG A 56 -3.46 28.32 -21.31
C ARG A 56 -2.36 28.67 -22.32
N ASN A 57 -2.71 29.21 -23.50
CA ASN A 57 -1.80 29.56 -24.55
C ASN A 57 -1.56 31.07 -24.65
N ALA A 58 -1.92 31.83 -23.62
CA ALA A 58 -1.59 33.25 -23.58
C ALA A 58 -0.09 33.39 -23.26
N THR A 59 0.62 34.17 -24.12
CA THR A 59 2.00 34.53 -23.83
C THR A 59 2.04 35.47 -22.63
N PRO A 60 2.79 35.16 -21.56
CA PRO A 60 2.88 36.03 -20.39
C PRO A 60 3.59 37.35 -20.76
N ALA A 61 3.15 38.46 -20.16
CA ALA A 61 3.78 39.76 -20.35
C ALA A 61 5.19 39.83 -19.73
N HIS A 62 5.41 39.07 -18.66
CA HIS A 62 6.68 38.93 -17.95
C HIS A 62 6.98 37.48 -17.68
N ALA A 63 8.24 37.08 -17.81
CA ALA A 63 8.70 35.74 -17.46
C ALA A 63 9.24 35.76 -16.02
N PHE A 64 8.48 35.18 -15.09
CA PHE A 64 8.91 34.97 -13.68
C PHE A 64 9.56 33.62 -13.48
N SER A 65 9.43 32.72 -14.44
CA SER A 65 9.98 31.36 -14.40
C SER A 65 10.54 31.00 -15.77
N GLU A 66 11.33 29.91 -15.80
CA GLU A 66 11.81 29.33 -17.06
C GLU A 66 10.63 28.84 -17.93
N SER A 67 9.59 28.32 -17.32
CA SER A 67 8.36 27.93 -18.03
C SER A 67 7.70 29.11 -18.73
N ASP A 68 7.59 30.27 -18.06
CA ASP A 68 7.04 31.49 -18.66
C ASP A 68 7.93 32.00 -19.82
N ARG A 69 9.25 31.95 -19.65
CA ARG A 69 10.20 32.31 -20.68
C ARG A 69 10.05 31.44 -21.92
N LEU A 70 9.96 30.13 -21.74
CA LEU A 70 9.78 29.20 -22.84
C LEU A 70 8.41 29.34 -23.52
N MET A 71 7.35 29.65 -22.77
CA MET A 71 6.03 29.98 -23.36
C MET A 71 6.08 31.24 -24.21
N ALA A 72 6.84 32.26 -23.81
CA ALA A 72 7.04 33.50 -24.57
C ALA A 72 7.91 33.32 -25.82
N ARG A 73 8.68 32.22 -25.90
CA ARG A 73 9.63 31.92 -26.97
C ARG A 73 9.40 30.52 -27.57
N PRO A 74 8.35 30.33 -28.38
CA PRO A 74 7.96 28.99 -28.87
C PRO A 74 9.06 28.25 -29.64
N GLN A 75 9.99 28.95 -30.29
CA GLN A 75 11.10 28.32 -31.00
C GLN A 75 12.15 27.75 -30.06
N GLU A 76 12.48 28.45 -28.97
CA GLU A 76 13.36 27.94 -27.94
C GLU A 76 12.69 26.75 -27.20
N PHE A 77 11.40 26.89 -26.90
CA PHE A 77 10.61 25.79 -26.30
C PHE A 77 10.63 24.50 -27.16
N ALA A 78 10.45 24.68 -28.48
CA ALA A 78 10.49 23.57 -29.42
C ALA A 78 11.87 22.91 -29.56
N ALA A 79 12.93 23.66 -29.26
CA ALA A 79 14.32 23.17 -29.29
C ALA A 79 14.80 22.60 -27.93
N ASP A 80 14.10 22.88 -26.83
CA ASP A 80 14.46 22.38 -25.52
C ASP A 80 14.22 20.88 -25.41
N PRO A 81 15.24 20.05 -25.05
CA PRO A 81 15.10 18.60 -25.00
C PRO A 81 14.09 18.13 -23.95
N GLN A 82 13.98 18.80 -22.79
CA GLN A 82 13.04 18.42 -21.74
C GLN A 82 11.60 18.75 -22.14
N ALA A 83 11.38 19.92 -22.74
CA ALA A 83 10.07 20.30 -23.27
C ALA A 83 9.62 19.35 -24.39
N THR A 84 10.53 18.97 -25.29
CA THR A 84 10.25 18.01 -26.37
C THR A 84 9.90 16.62 -25.80
N SER A 85 10.65 16.16 -24.80
CA SER A 85 10.37 14.89 -24.11
C SER A 85 9.01 14.93 -23.40
N ALA A 86 8.71 16.02 -22.66
CA ALA A 86 7.43 16.19 -21.98
C ALA A 86 6.22 16.20 -22.93
N ILE A 87 6.36 16.89 -24.08
CA ILE A 87 5.33 16.90 -25.13
C ILE A 87 5.15 15.49 -25.72
N GLY A 88 6.25 14.77 -25.95
CA GLY A 88 6.25 13.39 -26.42
C GLY A 88 5.49 12.50 -25.45
N CYS A 89 5.85 12.54 -24.16
CA CYS A 89 5.19 11.82 -23.10
C CYS A 89 3.67 12.10 -23.06
N TRP A 90 3.29 13.40 -23.05
CA TRP A 90 1.90 13.81 -23.02
C TRP A 90 1.10 13.38 -24.26
N ARG A 91 1.72 13.32 -25.45
CA ARG A 91 1.13 12.80 -26.68
C ARG A 91 0.91 11.28 -26.58
N ASP A 92 1.94 10.57 -26.15
CA ASP A 92 1.92 9.11 -26.03
C ASP A 92 0.88 8.63 -25.00
N TRP A 93 0.74 9.34 -23.88
CA TRP A 93 -0.32 9.03 -22.90
C TRP A 93 -1.75 9.15 -23.44
N ARG A 94 -1.94 9.86 -24.55
CA ARG A 94 -3.24 10.04 -25.22
C ARG A 94 -3.53 9.03 -26.32
N GLN A 95 -2.55 8.23 -26.69
CA GLN A 95 -2.71 7.15 -27.65
C GLN A 95 -3.03 5.83 -26.94
N ALA A 96 -3.56 4.85 -27.66
CA ALA A 96 -3.87 3.53 -27.12
C ALA A 96 -2.64 2.64 -27.06
N GLU A 97 -1.68 2.88 -27.94
CA GLU A 97 -0.44 2.11 -28.06
C GLU A 97 0.44 2.27 -26.84
N ILE A 98 1.16 1.22 -26.48
CA ILE A 98 2.17 1.22 -25.42
C ILE A 98 3.49 1.73 -25.99
N THR A 99 4.09 2.68 -25.29
CA THR A 99 5.37 3.33 -25.66
C THR A 99 6.37 3.28 -24.51
N ALA A 100 7.55 3.85 -24.73
CA ALA A 100 8.55 4.01 -23.68
C ALA A 100 8.05 4.87 -22.49
N HIS A 101 7.16 5.84 -22.77
CA HIS A 101 6.56 6.65 -21.71
C HIS A 101 5.49 5.94 -20.87
N ASP A 102 5.12 4.74 -21.28
CA ASP A 102 4.20 3.86 -20.53
C ASP A 102 4.95 2.75 -19.76
N GLY A 103 6.29 2.79 -19.77
CA GLY A 103 7.14 1.81 -19.08
C GLY A 103 7.67 0.69 -19.98
N LEU A 104 7.51 0.76 -21.30
CA LEU A 104 8.14 -0.17 -22.22
C LEU A 104 9.61 0.24 -22.45
N VAL A 105 10.53 -0.58 -22.00
CA VAL A 105 11.97 -0.36 -22.15
C VAL A 105 12.61 -1.50 -22.92
N ARG A 106 13.91 -1.39 -23.24
CA ARG A 106 14.66 -2.47 -23.89
C ARG A 106 14.73 -3.71 -22.99
N ALA A 107 14.73 -4.87 -23.59
CA ALA A 107 15.01 -6.11 -22.89
C ALA A 107 16.36 -6.07 -22.16
N ASP A 108 16.46 -6.84 -21.09
CA ASP A 108 17.66 -6.96 -20.25
C ASP A 108 18.20 -5.61 -19.74
N HIS A 109 17.28 -4.68 -19.46
CA HIS A 109 17.68 -3.41 -18.88
C HIS A 109 18.29 -3.64 -17.49
N PRO A 110 19.51 -3.11 -17.18
CA PRO A 110 20.23 -3.41 -15.94
C PRO A 110 19.42 -3.14 -14.67
N LEU A 111 18.63 -2.07 -14.65
CA LEU A 111 17.76 -1.77 -13.51
C LEU A 111 16.71 -2.87 -13.28
N MET A 112 16.08 -3.38 -14.37
CA MET A 112 15.07 -4.45 -14.26
C MET A 112 15.69 -5.74 -13.73
N LEU A 113 16.86 -6.13 -14.26
CA LEU A 113 17.57 -7.30 -13.76
C LEU A 113 18.02 -7.14 -12.32
N ALA A 114 18.49 -5.95 -11.94
CA ALA A 114 18.90 -5.67 -10.56
C ALA A 114 17.73 -5.80 -9.56
N ILE A 115 16.56 -5.25 -9.86
CA ILE A 115 15.39 -5.37 -8.96
C ILE A 115 14.81 -6.78 -8.92
N LEU A 116 14.87 -7.53 -10.03
CA LEU A 116 14.47 -8.93 -10.09
C LEU A 116 15.42 -9.86 -9.31
N GLY A 117 16.67 -9.46 -9.14
CA GLY A 117 17.69 -10.21 -8.38
C GLY A 117 17.62 -9.97 -6.86
N ARG A 118 16.85 -9.02 -6.38
CA ARG A 118 16.68 -8.76 -4.93
C ARG A 118 15.76 -9.77 -4.28
N THR A 119 15.93 -9.96 -2.98
CA THR A 119 14.94 -10.66 -2.16
C THR A 119 13.63 -9.85 -2.15
N GLN A 120 12.51 -10.53 -2.36
CA GLN A 120 11.19 -9.95 -2.51
C GLN A 120 10.35 -10.17 -1.24
N SER A 121 9.37 -9.29 -1.01
CA SER A 121 8.30 -9.54 -0.05
C SER A 121 7.01 -9.97 -0.79
N ALA A 122 6.05 -10.54 -0.08
CA ALA A 122 4.73 -10.82 -0.66
C ALA A 122 4.09 -9.55 -1.26
N SER A 123 4.27 -8.40 -0.63
CA SER A 123 3.78 -7.10 -1.13
C SER A 123 4.49 -6.66 -2.40
N SER A 124 5.82 -6.87 -2.52
CA SER A 124 6.56 -6.53 -3.73
C SER A 124 6.16 -7.43 -4.90
N LEU A 125 5.98 -8.74 -4.66
CA LEU A 125 5.50 -9.68 -5.67
C LEU A 125 4.07 -9.38 -6.11
N ARG A 126 3.18 -9.02 -5.18
CA ARG A 126 1.83 -8.54 -5.50
C ARG A 126 1.90 -7.32 -6.41
N ARG A 127 2.76 -6.33 -6.09
CA ARG A 127 2.94 -5.13 -6.91
C ARG A 127 3.49 -5.48 -8.29
N LEU A 128 4.44 -6.42 -8.39
CA LEU A 128 4.97 -6.90 -9.67
C LEU A 128 3.88 -7.52 -10.54
N LEU A 129 2.99 -8.33 -9.97
CA LEU A 129 1.91 -8.99 -10.70
C LEU A 129 0.78 -8.02 -11.12
N ARG A 130 0.50 -6.99 -10.32
CA ARG A 130 -0.68 -6.14 -10.49
C ARG A 130 -0.41 -4.72 -10.96
N ASN A 131 0.79 -4.23 -10.77
CA ASN A 131 1.23 -2.90 -11.20
C ASN A 131 2.75 -2.91 -11.47
N PRO A 132 3.21 -3.60 -12.53
CA PRO A 132 4.63 -3.66 -12.88
C PRO A 132 5.28 -2.29 -13.01
N LEU A 133 4.55 -1.28 -13.47
CA LEU A 133 5.02 0.10 -13.57
C LEU A 133 5.40 0.66 -12.20
N SER A 134 4.48 0.60 -11.23
CA SER A 134 4.73 1.05 -9.86
C SER A 134 5.79 0.18 -9.16
N PHE A 135 5.89 -1.11 -9.48
CA PHE A 135 6.95 -1.96 -8.97
C PHE A 135 8.34 -1.40 -9.32
N VAL A 136 8.54 -0.99 -10.56
CA VAL A 136 9.81 -0.38 -10.99
C VAL A 136 10.03 0.98 -10.32
N TRP A 137 9.00 1.81 -10.19
CA TRP A 137 9.14 3.10 -9.52
C TRP A 137 9.54 2.95 -8.05
N VAL A 138 8.89 2.05 -7.33
CA VAL A 138 9.17 1.81 -5.90
C VAL A 138 10.52 1.14 -5.69
N TYR A 139 10.78 0.04 -6.39
CA TYR A 139 11.95 -0.81 -6.12
C TYR A 139 13.16 -0.51 -7.00
N GLY A 140 12.94 0.12 -8.17
CA GLY A 140 13.99 0.55 -9.08
C GLY A 140 14.48 1.97 -8.80
N PHE A 141 13.55 2.92 -8.72
CA PHE A 141 13.89 4.33 -8.49
C PHE A 141 13.84 4.74 -7.02
N GLY A 142 13.28 3.93 -6.14
CA GLY A 142 13.14 4.25 -4.73
C GLY A 142 12.05 5.30 -4.44
N TRP A 143 11.13 5.52 -5.38
CA TRP A 143 10.07 6.50 -5.19
C TRP A 143 9.11 6.08 -4.07
N ARG A 144 8.66 7.07 -3.32
CA ARG A 144 7.71 6.91 -2.22
C ARG A 144 6.71 8.05 -2.27
N GLU A 145 5.52 7.81 -1.75
CA GLU A 145 4.57 8.87 -1.50
C GLU A 145 5.16 9.90 -0.54
N PRO A 146 5.02 11.21 -0.85
CA PRO A 146 5.43 12.25 0.08
C PRO A 146 4.68 12.13 1.39
N GLN A 147 5.42 12.01 2.49
CA GLN A 147 4.81 11.96 3.82
C GLN A 147 4.30 13.34 4.22
N SER A 148 3.05 13.41 4.65
CA SER A 148 2.52 14.62 5.27
C SER A 148 3.09 14.75 6.68
N SER A 149 3.69 15.90 7.00
CA SER A 149 4.09 16.24 8.37
C SER A 149 2.94 16.75 9.24
N ALA A 150 1.74 16.83 8.70
CA ALA A 150 0.57 17.30 9.42
C ALA A 150 0.11 16.23 10.43
N GLU A 151 -0.31 16.67 11.60
CA GLU A 151 -0.98 15.81 12.58
C GLU A 151 -2.24 15.19 11.95
N PRO A 152 -2.39 13.85 11.97
CA PRO A 152 -3.55 13.22 11.37
C PRO A 152 -4.80 13.49 12.20
N LEU A 153 -5.91 13.81 11.56
CA LEU A 153 -7.21 13.87 12.27
C LEU A 153 -7.69 12.48 12.69
N VAL A 154 -7.38 11.46 11.89
CA VAL A 154 -7.63 10.03 12.13
C VAL A 154 -6.47 9.24 11.57
N LEU A 155 -6.18 8.07 12.13
CA LEU A 155 -5.26 7.14 11.47
C LEU A 155 -5.92 6.58 10.21
N ASP A 156 -5.14 6.44 9.16
CA ASP A 156 -5.55 5.71 7.97
C ASP A 156 -5.63 4.19 8.21
N ALA A 157 -6.08 3.44 7.24
CA ALA A 157 -6.27 2.00 7.36
C ALA A 157 -4.96 1.25 7.64
N LEU A 158 -3.84 1.74 7.10
CA LEU A 158 -2.52 1.16 7.32
C LEU A 158 -2.05 1.42 8.75
N GLY A 159 -2.16 2.66 9.24
CA GLY A 159 -1.81 3.01 10.61
C GLY A 159 -2.64 2.25 11.66
N ILE A 160 -3.95 2.04 11.39
CA ILE A 160 -4.80 1.20 12.25
C ILE A 160 -4.31 -0.26 12.22
N GLY A 161 -3.94 -0.78 11.05
CA GLY A 161 -3.35 -2.10 10.90
C GLY A 161 -2.09 -2.26 11.73
N ASP A 162 -1.12 -1.38 11.54
CA ASP A 162 0.15 -1.36 12.28
C ASP A 162 -0.08 -1.33 13.80
N LEU A 163 -0.99 -0.46 14.27
CA LEU A 163 -1.32 -0.34 15.69
C LEU A 163 -1.85 -1.67 16.26
N VAL A 164 -2.77 -2.32 15.57
CA VAL A 164 -3.34 -3.62 15.99
C VAL A 164 -2.27 -4.70 16.02
N HIS A 165 -1.41 -4.78 15.01
CA HIS A 165 -0.31 -5.75 14.93
C HIS A 165 0.70 -5.56 16.05
N MET A 166 1.07 -4.30 16.38
CA MET A 166 1.95 -4.02 17.51
C MET A 166 1.35 -4.46 18.85
N VAL A 167 0.05 -4.23 19.05
CA VAL A 167 -0.66 -4.68 20.27
C VAL A 167 -0.72 -6.20 20.33
N LEU A 168 -1.00 -6.87 19.21
CA LEU A 168 -1.04 -8.33 19.10
C LEU A 168 0.30 -8.96 19.43
N ASP A 169 1.37 -8.49 18.78
CA ASP A 169 2.72 -9.02 19.00
C ASP A 169 3.16 -8.86 20.45
N ARG A 170 2.92 -7.70 21.07
CA ARG A 170 3.27 -7.45 22.46
C ARG A 170 2.49 -8.32 23.42
N ALA A 171 1.16 -8.42 23.22
CA ALA A 171 0.29 -9.25 24.06
C ALA A 171 0.63 -10.73 23.93
N LEU A 172 0.92 -11.20 22.72
CA LEU A 172 1.30 -12.58 22.46
C LEU A 172 2.59 -12.96 23.19
N ARG A 173 3.61 -12.12 23.12
CA ARG A 173 4.88 -12.33 23.86
C ARG A 173 4.69 -12.37 25.36
N ASP A 174 3.86 -11.49 25.93
CA ASP A 174 3.54 -11.49 27.35
C ASP A 174 2.84 -12.80 27.77
N LEU A 175 1.92 -13.31 26.95
CA LEU A 175 1.19 -14.55 27.19
C LEU A 175 2.10 -15.77 27.09
N GLU A 176 2.98 -15.83 26.09
CA GLU A 176 3.94 -16.92 25.93
C GLU A 176 4.94 -16.96 27.11
N ALA A 177 5.40 -15.82 27.60
CA ALA A 177 6.23 -15.74 28.80
C ALA A 177 5.51 -16.14 30.10
N ALA A 178 4.17 -16.04 30.13
CA ALA A 178 3.34 -16.39 31.28
C ALA A 178 2.80 -17.84 31.28
N GLY A 179 3.19 -18.66 30.31
CA GLY A 179 2.79 -20.08 30.25
C GLY A 179 2.09 -20.49 28.94
N GLY A 180 2.02 -19.58 27.97
CA GLY A 180 1.54 -19.84 26.60
C GLY A 180 0.09 -19.43 26.36
N LEU A 181 -0.14 -18.92 25.16
CA LEU A 181 -1.48 -18.53 24.69
C LEU A 181 -2.45 -19.71 24.71
N ALA A 182 -2.00 -20.90 24.31
CA ALA A 182 -2.83 -22.10 24.22
C ALA A 182 -3.46 -22.54 25.57
N SER A 183 -2.87 -22.10 26.70
CA SER A 183 -3.35 -22.38 28.05
C SER A 183 -3.98 -21.17 28.75
N ALA A 184 -3.96 -20.00 28.13
CA ALA A 184 -4.39 -18.77 28.76
C ALA A 184 -5.93 -18.68 28.84
N ALA A 185 -6.45 -18.33 30.02
CA ALA A 185 -7.86 -17.99 30.17
C ALA A 185 -8.19 -16.65 29.48
N THR A 186 -9.44 -16.46 29.09
CA THR A 186 -9.90 -15.24 28.39
C THR A 186 -9.53 -13.99 29.17
N GLU A 187 -9.69 -13.98 30.49
CA GLU A 187 -9.37 -12.86 31.35
C GLU A 187 -7.86 -12.53 31.34
N ALA A 188 -7.01 -13.54 31.22
CA ALA A 188 -5.56 -13.35 31.12
C ALA A 188 -5.18 -12.75 29.77
N ILE A 189 -5.85 -13.17 28.69
CA ILE A 189 -5.68 -12.59 27.34
C ILE A 189 -6.11 -11.13 27.34
N GLU A 190 -7.28 -10.81 27.86
CA GLU A 190 -7.79 -9.44 27.93
C GLU A 190 -6.87 -8.52 28.75
N ALA A 191 -6.35 -9.02 29.87
CA ALA A 191 -5.40 -8.30 30.70
C ALA A 191 -4.05 -8.05 29.96
N ALA A 192 -3.53 -9.05 29.25
CA ALA A 192 -2.30 -8.91 28.44
C ALA A 192 -2.48 -7.88 27.31
N VAL A 193 -3.60 -7.97 26.58
CA VAL A 193 -3.94 -7.01 25.52
C VAL A 193 -4.10 -5.60 26.08
N GLY A 194 -4.71 -5.44 27.27
CA GLY A 194 -4.83 -4.13 27.92
C GLY A 194 -3.47 -3.50 28.25
N ARG A 195 -2.55 -4.28 28.82
CA ARG A 195 -1.17 -3.81 29.09
C ARG A 195 -0.40 -3.50 27.79
N ALA A 196 -0.52 -4.38 26.80
CA ALA A 196 0.12 -4.21 25.52
C ALA A 196 -0.34 -2.93 24.82
N ALA A 197 -1.66 -2.67 24.79
CA ALA A 197 -2.23 -1.48 24.18
C ALA A 197 -1.70 -0.18 24.83
N GLN A 198 -1.60 -0.17 26.17
CA GLN A 198 -1.07 0.99 26.88
C GLN A 198 0.42 1.22 26.61
N ALA A 199 1.24 0.18 26.57
CA ALA A 199 2.65 0.28 26.24
C ALA A 199 2.87 0.73 24.79
N VAL A 200 2.14 0.16 23.84
CA VAL A 200 2.18 0.53 22.42
C VAL A 200 1.73 1.97 22.22
N ALA A 201 0.72 2.44 22.95
CA ALA A 201 0.29 3.85 22.87
C ALA A 201 1.43 4.80 23.29
N THR A 202 2.13 4.49 24.38
CA THR A 202 3.27 5.30 24.85
C THR A 202 4.41 5.34 23.83
N ASP A 203 4.76 4.17 23.28
CA ASP A 203 5.81 4.06 22.24
C ASP A 203 5.40 4.86 20.98
N TRP A 204 4.15 4.69 20.52
CA TRP A 204 3.64 5.38 19.34
C TRP A 204 3.62 6.90 19.49
N GLU A 205 3.12 7.41 20.62
CA GLU A 205 3.09 8.85 20.92
C GLU A 205 4.47 9.50 20.99
N SER A 206 5.49 8.71 21.32
CA SER A 206 6.88 9.20 21.36
C SER A 206 7.54 9.29 19.98
N GLU A 207 7.08 8.50 19.02
CA GLU A 207 7.74 8.33 17.71
C GLU A 207 6.96 8.96 16.56
N ARG A 208 5.64 9.11 16.69
CA ARG A 208 4.73 9.46 15.59
C ARG A 208 3.68 10.48 16.01
N PRO A 209 3.24 11.35 15.09
CA PRO A 209 2.10 12.22 15.37
C PRO A 209 0.83 11.38 15.56
N VAL A 210 0.01 11.76 16.52
CA VAL A 210 -1.26 11.09 16.86
C VAL A 210 -2.47 11.99 16.60
N PRO A 211 -3.65 11.42 16.35
CA PRO A 211 -4.90 12.17 16.30
C PRO A 211 -5.19 12.95 17.59
N PRO A 212 -6.13 13.90 17.57
CA PRO A 212 -6.60 14.56 18.80
C PRO A 212 -7.01 13.55 19.88
N ALA A 213 -6.71 13.85 21.15
CA ALA A 213 -6.75 12.92 22.28
C ALA A 213 -8.04 12.06 22.37
N VAL A 214 -9.22 12.64 22.08
CA VAL A 214 -10.49 11.91 22.11
C VAL A 214 -10.57 10.86 20.99
N ILE A 215 -10.06 11.19 19.81
CA ILE A 215 -10.06 10.27 18.67
C ILE A 215 -8.99 9.20 18.88
N TRP A 216 -7.82 9.61 19.37
CA TRP A 216 -6.73 8.68 19.69
C TRP A 216 -7.15 7.66 20.74
N GLY A 217 -7.76 8.09 21.86
CA GLY A 217 -8.27 7.18 22.88
C GLY A 217 -9.25 6.16 22.32
N ARG A 218 -10.17 6.58 21.44
CA ARG A 218 -11.11 5.67 20.79
C ARG A 218 -10.40 4.69 19.83
N THR A 219 -9.41 5.16 19.09
CA THR A 219 -8.61 4.33 18.17
C THR A 219 -7.86 3.24 18.94
N LEU A 220 -7.30 3.57 20.11
CA LEU A 220 -6.64 2.61 20.99
C LEU A 220 -7.63 1.58 21.57
N ASP A 221 -8.84 2.01 21.98
CA ASP A 221 -9.88 1.10 22.45
C ASP A 221 -10.33 0.13 21.33
N ASP A 222 -10.53 0.63 20.12
CA ASP A 222 -10.87 -0.20 18.96
C ASP A 222 -9.73 -1.20 18.65
N ALA A 223 -8.48 -0.77 18.67
CA ALA A 223 -7.32 -1.64 18.46
C ALA A 223 -7.23 -2.73 19.54
N ARG A 224 -7.44 -2.37 20.82
CA ARG A 224 -7.48 -3.32 21.95
C ARG A 224 -8.58 -4.38 21.76
N VAL A 225 -9.78 -3.96 21.34
CA VAL A 225 -10.90 -4.88 21.09
C VAL A 225 -10.57 -5.83 19.94
N LEU A 226 -10.00 -5.32 18.84
CA LEU A 226 -9.63 -6.16 17.69
C LEU A 226 -8.52 -7.15 18.06
N ALA A 227 -7.49 -6.71 18.78
CA ALA A 227 -6.41 -7.58 19.23
C ALA A 227 -6.92 -8.67 20.20
N GLY A 228 -7.79 -8.32 21.15
CA GLY A 228 -8.40 -9.29 22.06
C GLY A 228 -9.19 -10.36 21.30
N ARG A 229 -10.05 -9.94 20.37
CA ARG A 229 -10.80 -10.87 19.51
C ARG A 229 -9.88 -11.77 18.70
N ALA A 230 -8.80 -11.25 18.12
CA ALA A 230 -7.86 -12.03 17.31
C ALA A 230 -7.13 -13.10 18.12
N LEU A 231 -6.84 -12.87 19.41
CA LEU A 231 -6.20 -13.85 20.28
C LEU A 231 -7.19 -14.87 20.89
N ILE A 232 -8.44 -14.46 21.11
CA ILE A 232 -9.49 -15.35 21.66
C ILE A 232 -10.10 -16.23 20.57
N TYR A 233 -10.17 -15.73 19.34
CA TYR A 233 -10.78 -16.44 18.22
C TYR A 233 -9.89 -17.57 17.72
N GLY A 234 -10.43 -18.78 17.70
CA GLY A 234 -9.80 -19.95 17.10
C GLY A 234 -10.09 -21.24 17.88
N ASP A 235 -11.10 -22.01 17.43
CA ASP A 235 -11.37 -23.38 17.92
C ASP A 235 -10.30 -24.39 17.43
N ASP A 236 -9.39 -23.97 16.56
CA ASP A 236 -8.35 -24.76 15.92
C ASP A 236 -6.99 -24.64 16.62
N ALA A 237 -6.98 -24.22 17.88
CA ALA A 237 -5.76 -24.17 18.69
C ALA A 237 -5.05 -25.53 18.69
N LEU A 238 -3.79 -25.52 18.24
CA LEU A 238 -2.98 -26.74 18.21
C LEU A 238 -2.65 -27.16 19.63
N PRO A 239 -2.80 -28.47 20.00
CA PRO A 239 -2.51 -28.93 21.35
C PRO A 239 -1.08 -28.64 21.77
N GLY A 240 -0.92 -28.00 22.94
CA GLY A 240 0.37 -27.63 23.51
C GLY A 240 1.19 -26.73 22.60
N ALA A 241 0.53 -25.95 21.72
CA ALA A 241 1.21 -25.08 20.78
C ALA A 241 1.96 -23.96 21.49
N ARG A 242 3.11 -23.62 20.93
CA ARG A 242 3.81 -22.37 21.18
C ARG A 242 3.49 -21.40 20.06
N ALA A 243 3.11 -20.19 20.43
CA ALA A 243 2.78 -19.14 19.49
C ALA A 243 3.94 -18.12 19.39
N TYR A 244 4.25 -17.72 18.18
CA TYR A 244 5.28 -16.74 17.85
C TYR A 244 4.63 -15.57 17.09
N GLY A 245 4.99 -14.33 17.45
CA GLY A 245 4.54 -13.10 16.78
C GLY A 245 5.62 -12.48 15.91
N GLU A 246 5.21 -11.83 14.84
CA GLU A 246 6.11 -11.07 13.93
C GLU A 246 7.38 -11.85 13.55
N VAL A 247 7.19 -13.11 13.13
CA VAL A 247 8.29 -14.07 12.93
C VAL A 247 9.05 -13.76 11.64
N PRO A 248 10.31 -13.35 11.71
CA PRO A 248 11.12 -13.04 10.54
C PRO A 248 11.57 -14.29 9.79
N PHE A 249 11.67 -14.22 8.47
CA PHE A 249 12.24 -15.25 7.62
C PHE A 249 12.96 -14.67 6.40
N GLY A 250 13.78 -15.50 5.73
CA GLY A 250 14.41 -15.18 4.46
C GLY A 250 15.45 -14.05 4.53
N GLY A 251 16.11 -13.87 5.67
CA GLY A 251 17.10 -12.82 5.90
C GLY A 251 16.52 -11.52 6.49
N SER A 252 15.24 -11.50 6.88
CA SER A 252 14.68 -10.35 7.61
C SER A 252 15.27 -10.27 9.03
N GLU A 253 15.64 -9.06 9.46
CA GLU A 253 16.13 -8.85 10.81
C GLU A 253 14.99 -8.95 11.82
N PRO A 254 15.18 -9.63 12.98
CA PRO A 254 14.16 -9.67 14.02
C PRO A 254 13.85 -8.25 14.54
N LYS A 255 12.57 -7.90 14.61
CA LYS A 255 12.09 -6.63 15.17
C LYS A 255 12.30 -6.55 16.69
N THR A 256 12.42 -7.70 17.35
CA THR A 256 12.57 -7.85 18.79
C THR A 256 13.52 -9.01 19.12
N ASN A 257 14.00 -9.10 20.35
CA ASN A 257 14.82 -10.22 20.83
C ASN A 257 13.96 -11.47 21.16
N ALA A 258 12.87 -11.69 20.46
CA ALA A 258 12.02 -12.86 20.65
C ALA A 258 12.67 -14.13 20.06
N ASP A 259 12.39 -15.27 20.65
CA ASP A 259 12.80 -16.56 20.09
C ASP A 259 12.15 -16.76 18.72
N VAL A 260 12.94 -17.30 17.80
CA VAL A 260 12.49 -17.65 16.45
C VAL A 260 12.73 -19.15 16.23
N PRO A 261 11.79 -19.90 15.63
CA PRO A 261 11.89 -21.35 15.51
C PRO A 261 12.90 -21.85 14.47
N TRP A 262 13.60 -20.97 13.78
CA TRP A 262 14.58 -21.26 12.72
C TRP A 262 15.71 -20.23 12.68
N ASP A 263 16.73 -20.52 11.89
CA ASP A 263 17.77 -19.55 11.55
C ASP A 263 17.20 -18.54 10.53
N VAL A 264 17.04 -17.30 10.95
CA VAL A 264 16.45 -16.20 10.13
C VAL A 264 17.27 -15.85 8.90
N SER A 265 18.56 -16.19 8.87
CA SER A 265 19.47 -15.92 7.74
C SER A 265 19.28 -16.90 6.57
N LEU A 266 18.57 -18.00 6.77
CA LEU A 266 18.34 -18.98 5.72
C LEU A 266 17.50 -18.38 4.59
N PRO A 267 17.97 -18.48 3.33
CA PRO A 267 17.22 -18.00 2.19
C PRO A 267 16.00 -18.89 1.93
N VAL A 268 14.88 -18.29 1.58
CA VAL A 268 13.68 -19.00 1.12
C VAL A 268 13.47 -18.68 -0.36
N THR A 269 13.69 -19.68 -1.21
CA THR A 269 13.62 -19.53 -2.67
C THR A 269 12.35 -20.18 -3.19
N ILE A 270 11.50 -19.41 -3.91
CA ILE A 270 10.31 -19.96 -4.57
C ILE A 270 10.78 -20.84 -5.76
N PRO A 271 10.35 -22.11 -5.82
CA PRO A 271 10.79 -23.04 -6.86
C PRO A 271 10.58 -22.47 -8.28
N ASP A 272 11.51 -22.73 -9.17
CA ASP A 272 11.44 -22.40 -10.60
C ASP A 272 11.22 -20.93 -10.99
N THR A 273 11.26 -20.00 -10.02
CA THR A 273 11.04 -18.56 -10.28
C THR A 273 12.33 -17.75 -10.24
N GLY A 274 13.34 -18.22 -9.51
CA GLY A 274 14.55 -17.46 -9.21
C GLY A 274 14.30 -16.27 -8.24
N PHE A 275 13.16 -16.23 -7.53
CA PHE A 275 12.89 -15.26 -6.48
C PHE A 275 13.19 -15.84 -5.10
N ASN A 276 13.97 -15.10 -4.32
CA ASN A 276 14.04 -15.29 -2.88
C ASN A 276 12.98 -14.42 -2.23
N ILE A 277 12.34 -14.91 -1.16
CA ILE A 277 11.37 -14.16 -0.39
C ILE A 277 11.80 -14.00 1.06
N ALA A 278 11.42 -12.85 1.61
CA ALA A 278 11.61 -12.51 3.01
C ALA A 278 10.38 -11.75 3.55
N GLY A 279 10.22 -11.79 4.85
CA GLY A 279 9.09 -11.09 5.49
C GLY A 279 8.95 -11.41 6.95
N TYR A 280 7.79 -11.07 7.46
CA TYR A 280 7.38 -11.33 8.84
C TYR A 280 6.02 -12.03 8.80
N ILE A 281 5.90 -13.11 9.56
CA ILE A 281 4.64 -13.82 9.75
C ILE A 281 3.98 -13.23 11.00
N ASP A 282 2.77 -12.70 10.86
CA ASP A 282 2.08 -12.02 11.96
C ASP A 282 1.92 -12.92 13.19
N ARG A 283 1.52 -14.18 12.96
CA ARG A 283 1.48 -15.22 13.98
C ARG A 283 1.76 -16.59 13.39
N LEU A 284 2.61 -17.34 14.08
CA LEU A 284 2.93 -18.73 13.80
C LEU A 284 2.70 -19.57 15.07
N ASP A 285 1.81 -20.54 15.01
CA ASP A 285 1.61 -21.51 16.08
C ASP A 285 2.23 -22.86 15.68
N ILE A 286 3.09 -23.42 16.52
CA ILE A 286 3.71 -24.74 16.30
C ILE A 286 3.22 -25.67 17.40
N SER A 287 2.65 -26.84 17.02
CA SER A 287 2.18 -27.84 17.97
C SER A 287 3.31 -28.35 18.87
N GLY A 288 2.97 -28.82 20.08
CA GLY A 288 3.95 -29.32 21.05
C GLY A 288 4.78 -30.50 20.56
N ASP A 289 4.31 -31.29 19.59
CA ASP A 289 5.03 -32.38 18.94
C ASP A 289 5.87 -31.92 17.72
N GLY A 290 5.79 -30.65 17.34
CA GLY A 290 6.49 -30.06 16.21
C GLY A 290 5.99 -30.53 14.83
N LYS A 291 4.88 -31.25 14.74
CA LYS A 291 4.39 -31.86 13.49
C LYS A 291 3.37 -31.03 12.74
N ARG A 292 2.81 -30.01 13.38
CA ARG A 292 1.82 -29.12 12.77
C ARG A 292 2.19 -27.68 13.04
N ALA A 293 2.01 -26.84 12.04
CA ALA A 293 2.15 -25.39 12.17
C ALA A 293 0.98 -24.67 11.51
N LEU A 294 0.52 -23.60 12.15
CA LEU A 294 -0.55 -22.75 11.68
C LEU A 294 -0.01 -21.32 11.50
N VAL A 295 -0.06 -20.86 10.28
CA VAL A 295 0.30 -19.48 9.87
C VAL A 295 -0.96 -18.63 9.88
N ARG A 296 -0.96 -17.52 10.60
CA ARG A 296 -2.07 -16.56 10.60
C ARG A 296 -1.59 -15.18 10.21
N ASP A 297 -2.33 -14.54 9.31
CA ASP A 297 -2.18 -13.15 8.94
C ASP A 297 -3.44 -12.39 9.35
N TYR A 298 -3.27 -11.28 10.06
CA TYR A 298 -4.37 -10.51 10.61
C TYR A 298 -4.81 -9.39 9.67
N LYS A 299 -6.11 -9.31 9.44
CA LYS A 299 -6.70 -8.28 8.57
C LYS A 299 -7.71 -7.42 9.34
N THR A 300 -7.38 -6.16 9.60
CA THR A 300 -8.24 -5.22 10.34
C THR A 300 -9.42 -4.68 9.53
N GLY A 301 -9.44 -4.93 8.22
CA GLY A 301 -10.53 -4.60 7.32
C GLY A 301 -11.75 -5.51 7.46
N ARG A 302 -12.69 -5.39 6.52
CA ARG A 302 -13.83 -6.32 6.40
C ARG A 302 -13.40 -7.54 5.58
N PRO A 303 -13.90 -8.74 5.92
CA PRO A 303 -13.65 -9.92 5.13
C PRO A 303 -14.25 -9.76 3.72
N PRO A 304 -13.65 -10.36 2.69
CA PRO A 304 -14.23 -10.44 1.36
C PRO A 304 -15.51 -11.27 1.39
N ARG A 305 -16.32 -11.13 0.35
CA ARG A 305 -17.51 -11.98 0.17
C ARG A 305 -17.09 -13.29 -0.49
N GLY A 306 -17.30 -14.39 0.20
CA GLY A 306 -16.93 -15.72 -0.28
C GLY A 306 -15.46 -16.08 -0.04
N ASP A 307 -15.13 -17.31 -0.40
CA ASP A 307 -13.75 -17.81 -0.32
C ASP A 307 -12.89 -17.14 -1.38
N ILE A 308 -11.67 -16.84 -0.98
CA ILE A 308 -10.66 -16.27 -1.88
C ILE A 308 -9.44 -17.19 -1.89
N ARG A 309 -8.88 -17.40 -3.05
CA ARG A 309 -7.62 -18.14 -3.24
C ARG A 309 -6.48 -17.17 -3.52
N LEU A 310 -6.48 -16.54 -4.67
CA LEU A 310 -5.51 -15.55 -5.11
C LEU A 310 -6.09 -14.13 -5.18
N ASN A 311 -7.42 -14.01 -5.21
CA ASN A 311 -8.11 -12.72 -5.31
C ASN A 311 -7.54 -11.82 -6.42
N GLY A 312 -7.40 -12.38 -7.60
CA GLY A 312 -6.83 -11.66 -8.74
C GLY A 312 -5.35 -11.27 -8.52
N GLY A 313 -4.59 -12.05 -7.79
CA GLY A 313 -3.19 -11.77 -7.43
C GLY A 313 -3.00 -10.76 -6.31
N ARG A 314 -4.06 -10.43 -5.55
CA ARG A 314 -3.98 -9.58 -4.35
C ARG A 314 -3.56 -10.34 -3.12
N GLU A 315 -3.94 -11.60 -3.04
CA GLU A 315 -3.67 -12.46 -1.89
C GLU A 315 -2.56 -13.47 -2.22
N LEU A 316 -1.37 -13.19 -1.70
CA LEU A 316 -0.19 -14.06 -1.86
C LEU A 316 0.36 -14.49 -0.50
N GLN A 317 0.03 -13.79 0.58
CA GLN A 317 0.67 -13.94 1.88
C GLN A 317 0.47 -15.33 2.47
N ARG A 318 -0.78 -15.84 2.51
CA ARG A 318 -1.06 -17.18 3.05
C ARG A 318 -0.21 -18.25 2.39
N CYS A 319 -0.22 -18.27 1.05
CA CYS A 319 0.51 -19.28 0.30
C CYS A 319 2.03 -19.15 0.46
N LEU A 320 2.59 -17.94 0.29
CA LEU A 320 4.03 -17.70 0.37
C LEU A 320 4.55 -17.91 1.79
N TYR A 321 3.78 -17.56 2.82
CA TYR A 321 4.17 -17.77 4.20
C TYR A 321 4.05 -19.24 4.61
N ALA A 322 3.00 -19.96 4.17
CA ALA A 322 2.91 -21.42 4.35
C ALA A 322 4.11 -22.13 3.70
N PHE A 323 4.46 -21.74 2.48
CA PHE A 323 5.65 -22.24 1.79
C PHE A 323 6.94 -21.94 2.55
N ALA A 324 7.12 -20.71 3.05
CA ALA A 324 8.32 -20.33 3.80
C ALA A 324 8.44 -21.18 5.08
N VAL A 325 7.36 -21.37 5.84
CA VAL A 325 7.33 -22.19 7.03
C VAL A 325 7.66 -23.66 6.71
N LYS A 326 7.07 -24.21 5.63
CA LYS A 326 7.37 -25.56 5.15
C LYS A 326 8.84 -25.73 4.83
N ALA A 327 9.41 -24.77 4.07
CA ALA A 327 10.82 -24.81 3.69
C ALA A 327 11.79 -24.72 4.88
N LEU A 328 11.39 -24.02 5.96
CA LEU A 328 12.23 -23.80 7.14
C LEU A 328 12.06 -24.85 8.24
N LEU A 329 10.86 -25.42 8.41
CA LEU A 329 10.60 -26.46 9.41
C LEU A 329 10.79 -27.89 8.87
N GLY A 330 10.75 -28.06 7.54
CA GLY A 330 10.91 -29.35 6.87
C GLY A 330 9.62 -29.96 6.36
N ASP A 331 9.77 -30.96 5.49
CA ASP A 331 8.66 -31.57 4.75
C ASP A 331 7.70 -32.40 5.62
N ASP A 332 8.16 -32.87 6.77
CA ASP A 332 7.36 -33.68 7.68
C ASP A 332 6.34 -32.86 8.50
N VAL A 333 6.38 -31.53 8.42
CA VAL A 333 5.46 -30.64 9.14
C VAL A 333 4.24 -30.33 8.27
N ALA A 334 3.06 -30.60 8.80
CA ALA A 334 1.80 -30.21 8.17
C ALA A 334 1.51 -28.72 8.43
N ILE A 335 1.42 -27.94 7.34
CA ILE A 335 1.21 -26.51 7.42
C ILE A 335 -0.23 -26.16 7.02
N SER A 336 -0.89 -25.34 7.83
CA SER A 336 -2.11 -24.62 7.48
C SER A 336 -1.88 -23.12 7.53
N ALA A 337 -2.63 -22.37 6.72
CA ALA A 337 -2.50 -20.92 6.64
C ALA A 337 -3.87 -20.27 6.52
N SER A 338 -4.06 -19.13 7.20
CA SER A 338 -5.34 -18.42 7.19
C SER A 338 -5.20 -16.91 7.25
N LEU A 339 -6.27 -16.20 6.80
CA LEU A 339 -6.51 -14.80 7.08
C LEU A 339 -7.55 -14.68 8.17
N LEU A 340 -7.18 -14.09 9.28
CA LEU A 340 -8.09 -13.84 10.39
C LEU A 340 -8.58 -12.38 10.38
N TYR A 341 -9.90 -12.21 10.33
CA TYR A 341 -10.60 -10.92 10.37
C TYR A 341 -11.26 -10.70 11.73
N PRO A 342 -10.61 -10.05 12.71
CA PRO A 342 -11.15 -9.92 14.06
C PRO A 342 -12.34 -8.96 14.18
N ARG A 343 -12.56 -8.10 13.19
CA ARG A 343 -13.72 -7.17 13.18
C ARG A 343 -15.05 -7.93 13.01
N GLU A 344 -15.07 -8.88 12.11
CA GLU A 344 -16.15 -9.81 11.88
C GLU A 344 -15.49 -11.18 11.99
N PRO A 345 -15.56 -11.91 13.14
CA PRO A 345 -14.70 -13.06 13.37
C PRO A 345 -14.87 -14.13 12.29
N VAL A 346 -14.05 -13.99 11.27
CA VAL A 346 -13.97 -14.86 10.09
C VAL A 346 -12.53 -15.31 9.93
N ASP A 347 -12.31 -16.60 9.82
CA ASP A 347 -11.03 -17.20 9.52
C ASP A 347 -11.10 -17.88 8.14
N LEU A 348 -10.38 -17.31 7.17
CA LEU A 348 -10.34 -17.82 5.81
C LEU A 348 -9.12 -18.71 5.64
N GLN A 349 -9.33 -20.01 5.75
CA GLN A 349 -8.30 -21.02 5.54
C GLN A 349 -7.86 -21.06 4.06
N LEU A 350 -6.62 -21.42 3.81
CA LEU A 350 -6.11 -21.68 2.48
C LEU A 350 -6.20 -23.18 2.20
N ASP A 351 -7.09 -23.54 1.28
CA ASP A 351 -7.17 -24.91 0.80
C ASP A 351 -6.02 -25.19 -0.18
N ASP A 352 -5.42 -26.36 -0.05
CA ASP A 352 -4.35 -26.87 -0.91
C ASP A 352 -3.23 -25.83 -1.20
N PRO A 353 -2.42 -25.45 -0.19
CA PRO A 353 -1.34 -24.47 -0.37
C PRO A 353 -0.33 -24.86 -1.46
N GLU A 354 -0.14 -26.16 -1.72
CA GLU A 354 0.82 -26.65 -2.73
C GLU A 354 0.31 -26.42 -4.15
N ALA A 355 -0.97 -26.66 -4.40
CA ALA A 355 -1.59 -26.33 -5.70
C ALA A 355 -1.58 -24.83 -5.96
N VAL A 356 -1.90 -24.02 -4.94
CA VAL A 356 -1.85 -22.54 -5.05
C VAL A 356 -0.42 -22.06 -5.27
N LEU A 357 0.58 -22.65 -4.62
CA LEU A 357 1.98 -22.31 -4.85
C LEU A 357 2.40 -22.60 -6.30
N THR A 358 1.98 -23.74 -6.84
CA THR A 358 2.26 -24.12 -8.23
C THR A 358 1.70 -23.09 -9.22
N GLU A 359 0.47 -22.62 -8.96
CA GLU A 359 -0.18 -21.60 -9.77
C GLU A 359 0.54 -20.25 -9.68
N ILE A 360 0.82 -19.77 -8.45
CA ILE A 360 1.58 -18.53 -8.22
C ILE A 360 2.96 -18.60 -8.89
N THR A 361 3.65 -19.72 -8.81
CA THR A 361 4.95 -19.94 -9.44
C THR A 361 4.89 -19.69 -10.95
N GLY A 362 3.85 -20.15 -11.62
CA GLY A 362 3.60 -19.88 -13.04
C GLY A 362 3.52 -18.37 -13.34
N TYR A 363 2.69 -17.66 -12.60
CA TYR A 363 2.53 -16.22 -12.78
C TYR A 363 3.80 -15.42 -12.43
N LEU A 364 4.51 -15.80 -11.38
CA LEU A 364 5.75 -15.14 -10.98
C LEU A 364 6.86 -15.33 -12.02
N ARG A 365 6.97 -16.52 -12.60
CA ARG A 365 7.90 -16.80 -13.70
C ARG A 365 7.56 -15.97 -14.93
N ALA A 366 6.29 -15.89 -15.30
CA ALA A 366 5.82 -15.06 -16.41
C ALA A 366 6.13 -13.58 -16.15
N ALA A 367 5.86 -13.08 -14.93
CA ALA A 367 6.14 -11.71 -14.56
C ALA A 367 7.64 -11.38 -14.59
N ARG A 368 8.49 -12.29 -14.10
CA ARG A 368 9.95 -12.15 -14.20
C ARG A 368 10.41 -12.06 -15.65
N THR A 369 9.91 -12.94 -16.50
CA THR A 369 10.23 -12.96 -17.94
C THR A 369 9.76 -11.68 -18.63
N SER A 370 8.53 -11.26 -18.36
CA SER A 370 7.94 -10.05 -18.92
C SER A 370 8.72 -8.79 -18.53
N LEU A 371 9.07 -8.64 -17.25
CA LEU A 371 9.84 -7.49 -16.79
C LEU A 371 11.28 -7.51 -17.29
N ALA A 372 11.95 -8.67 -17.35
CA ALA A 372 13.26 -8.82 -17.98
C ALA A 372 13.19 -8.46 -19.48
N GLY A 373 12.09 -8.80 -20.16
CA GLY A 373 11.79 -8.38 -21.53
C GLY A 373 11.48 -6.89 -21.68
N GLY A 374 11.49 -6.11 -20.61
CA GLY A 374 11.33 -4.66 -20.60
C GLY A 374 9.89 -4.16 -20.44
N ALA A 375 8.94 -5.00 -20.04
CA ALA A 375 7.53 -4.62 -19.90
C ALA A 375 7.17 -4.19 -18.47
N ALA A 376 7.57 -2.98 -18.08
CA ALA A 376 7.18 -2.34 -16.81
C ALA A 376 5.86 -1.57 -16.99
N LEU A 377 4.81 -2.26 -17.35
CA LEU A 377 3.56 -1.66 -17.87
C LEU A 377 2.51 -1.43 -16.76
N PRO A 378 1.53 -0.55 -17.01
CA PRO A 378 0.40 -0.38 -16.10
C PRO A 378 -0.41 -1.68 -15.99
N GLY A 379 -0.91 -1.94 -14.79
CA GLY A 379 -1.79 -3.06 -14.48
C GLY A 379 -3.07 -2.59 -13.77
N PRO A 380 -3.90 -3.51 -13.26
CA PRO A 380 -5.23 -3.19 -12.74
C PRO A 380 -5.22 -2.31 -11.49
N ASP A 381 -4.11 -2.24 -10.76
CA ASP A 381 -3.99 -1.39 -9.58
C ASP A 381 -3.39 -0.01 -9.91
N THR A 382 -2.95 0.23 -11.17
CA THR A 382 -2.36 1.50 -11.61
C THR A 382 -3.38 2.63 -11.55
N GLY A 383 -3.08 3.71 -10.84
CA GLY A 383 -3.95 4.87 -10.68
C GLY A 383 -5.24 4.58 -9.89
N GLY A 384 -5.29 3.46 -9.15
CA GLY A 384 -6.36 3.13 -8.21
C GLY A 384 -6.18 3.79 -6.85
N ASP A 385 -7.16 3.61 -5.97
CA ASP A 385 -7.19 4.23 -4.63
C ASP A 385 -6.02 3.80 -3.73
N TYR A 386 -5.40 2.67 -4.00
CA TYR A 386 -4.25 2.12 -3.26
C TYR A 386 -2.92 2.21 -4.03
N ASP A 387 -2.88 2.99 -5.11
CA ASP A 387 -1.63 3.29 -5.81
C ASP A 387 -0.98 4.53 -5.20
N ASP A 388 -0.08 4.32 -4.26
CA ASP A 388 0.69 5.35 -3.55
C ASP A 388 1.49 6.28 -4.47
N LEU A 389 1.70 5.87 -5.72
CA LEU A 389 2.39 6.68 -6.74
C LEU A 389 1.46 7.20 -7.86
N ALA A 390 0.14 7.14 -7.66
CA ALA A 390 -0.83 7.66 -8.63
C ALA A 390 -0.59 9.14 -9.00
N PHE A 391 0.00 9.93 -8.11
CA PHE A 391 0.36 11.34 -8.36
C PHE A 391 1.40 11.51 -9.49
N ALA A 392 2.19 10.48 -9.80
CA ALA A 392 3.16 10.48 -10.91
C ALA A 392 2.51 10.22 -12.27
N LEU A 393 1.24 9.84 -12.29
CA LEU A 393 0.44 9.59 -13.48
C LEU A 393 -0.33 10.84 -13.93
N PRO A 394 -0.88 10.86 -15.15
CA PRO A 394 -1.79 11.91 -15.55
C PRO A 394 -2.98 12.07 -14.60
N ALA A 395 -3.47 13.27 -14.44
CA ALA A 395 -4.67 13.54 -13.63
C ALA A 395 -5.82 12.62 -14.06
N ASN A 396 -6.52 12.05 -13.05
CA ASN A 396 -7.60 11.08 -13.24
C ASN A 396 -7.16 9.84 -14.05
N ALA A 397 -5.96 9.33 -13.72
CA ALA A 397 -5.30 8.25 -14.48
C ALA A 397 -6.16 7.01 -14.63
N GLY A 398 -6.83 6.54 -13.57
CA GLY A 398 -7.67 5.34 -13.62
C GLY A 398 -8.78 5.42 -14.68
N ALA A 399 -9.51 6.54 -14.74
CA ALA A 399 -10.62 6.73 -15.68
C ALA A 399 -10.19 7.11 -17.11
N THR A 400 -8.98 7.62 -17.29
CA THR A 400 -8.50 8.15 -18.58
C THR A 400 -7.34 7.36 -19.15
N TYR A 401 -6.16 7.50 -18.54
CA TYR A 401 -4.92 6.87 -18.98
C TYR A 401 -5.00 5.34 -18.92
N CYS A 402 -5.29 4.78 -17.75
CA CYS A 402 -5.35 3.33 -17.57
C CYS A 402 -6.41 2.70 -18.46
N LYS A 403 -7.63 3.25 -18.49
CA LYS A 403 -8.70 2.75 -19.38
C LYS A 403 -8.27 2.68 -20.85
N ARG A 404 -7.43 3.62 -21.30
CA ARG A 404 -6.94 3.67 -22.67
C ARG A 404 -5.81 2.68 -22.93
N LYS A 405 -4.89 2.53 -21.97
CA LYS A 405 -3.68 1.71 -22.11
C LYS A 405 -3.88 0.23 -21.78
N MET A 406 -4.83 -0.09 -20.91
CA MET A 406 -5.04 -1.45 -20.42
C MET A 406 -5.18 -2.51 -21.51
N PRO A 407 -5.92 -2.33 -22.62
CA PRO A 407 -6.01 -3.37 -23.64
C PRO A 407 -4.64 -3.77 -24.21
N ALA A 408 -3.83 -2.78 -24.60
CA ALA A 408 -2.50 -3.03 -25.15
C ALA A 408 -1.49 -3.51 -24.08
N ALA A 409 -1.62 -3.04 -22.84
CA ALA A 409 -0.81 -3.50 -21.73
C ALA A 409 -1.11 -4.96 -21.38
N THR A 410 -2.39 -5.34 -21.31
CA THR A 410 -2.84 -6.73 -21.07
C THR A 410 -2.31 -7.68 -22.14
N GLU A 411 -2.47 -7.32 -23.41
CA GLU A 411 -1.92 -8.09 -24.53
C GLU A 411 -0.40 -8.30 -24.40
N ARG A 412 0.32 -7.23 -24.07
CA ARG A 412 1.79 -7.28 -23.96
C ARG A 412 2.28 -8.05 -22.73
N LEU A 413 1.56 -7.98 -21.63
CA LEU A 413 1.86 -8.72 -20.39
C LEU A 413 1.52 -10.22 -20.51
N GLY A 414 0.57 -10.58 -21.37
CA GLY A 414 0.24 -11.97 -21.68
C GLY A 414 -0.14 -12.79 -20.45
N GLU A 415 0.61 -13.85 -20.16
CA GLU A 415 0.33 -14.77 -19.04
C GLU A 415 0.28 -14.05 -17.66
N VAL A 416 1.04 -12.95 -17.48
CA VAL A 416 0.97 -12.17 -16.24
C VAL A 416 -0.44 -11.65 -16.00
N ALA A 417 -1.11 -11.19 -17.04
CA ALA A 417 -2.44 -10.63 -16.91
C ALA A 417 -3.52 -11.67 -16.54
N GLN A 418 -3.26 -12.95 -16.75
CA GLN A 418 -4.21 -14.02 -16.38
C GLN A 418 -4.41 -14.11 -14.87
N VAL A 419 -3.41 -13.71 -14.06
CA VAL A 419 -3.54 -13.68 -12.60
C VAL A 419 -4.66 -12.75 -12.14
N TRP A 420 -5.01 -11.72 -12.93
CA TRP A 420 -6.02 -10.73 -12.54
C TRP A 420 -7.43 -11.30 -12.49
N GLU A 421 -7.67 -12.42 -13.18
CA GLU A 421 -8.94 -13.15 -13.24
C GLU A 421 -8.91 -14.41 -12.32
N ALA A 422 -7.79 -14.70 -11.64
CA ALA A 422 -7.67 -15.85 -10.76
C ALA A 422 -8.50 -15.64 -9.47
N GLU A 423 -9.28 -16.66 -9.06
CA GLU A 423 -10.14 -16.64 -7.86
C GLU A 423 -9.39 -16.57 -6.53
#